data_37d5329068058a8ae36426d3b42cdb7a
#
_entry.id   37d5329068058a8ae36426d3b42cdb7a
#
_cell.length_a   1.000
_cell.length_b   1.000
_cell.length_c   1.000
_cell.angle_alpha   90.00
_cell.angle_beta   90.00
_cell.angle_gamma   90.00
#
_symmetry.space_group_name_H-M   'P 1'
#
loop_
_entity.id
_entity.type
_entity.pdbx_description
1 polymer ?
#
loop_
_entity_poly.entity_id
_entity_poly.type
_entity_poly.pdbx_seq_one_letter_code
_entity_poly.pdbx_strand_id
1 'polypeptide(L)'
;MPRKRKGRQVTGIFLLDKEKGLTSNKALQQIKHLFEAEKAGHTGSLDPLATGVLPICFGQATKFSRFLLDAEKTYEATIVLGVTTESGDTEARVVQTRPIKNLNRDRVESILKKYLGRTQQIPSMFSALKVNGERLYKLARKGIKVDRDPRDIEVYELNLLSLDGNEAKLFIRCSKGTYI
;
A
#
# COMPACT_ATOMS: atom_id res chain seq x y z
N MET A 1 5.02 24.31 28.93
CA MET A 1 3.93 24.85 28.11
C MET A 1 3.87 24.07 26.82
N PRO A 2 2.72 23.58 26.36
CA PRO A 2 2.62 22.92 25.04
C PRO A 2 2.97 23.94 23.94
N ARG A 3 3.85 23.55 23.01
CA ARG A 3 4.22 24.37 21.87
C ARG A 3 2.96 24.74 21.08
N LYS A 4 2.66 26.04 20.99
CA LYS A 4 1.55 26.55 20.16
C LYS A 4 1.80 26.12 18.71
N ARG A 5 0.93 25.28 18.16
CA ARG A 5 1.03 24.84 16.76
C ARG A 5 0.77 26.05 15.86
N LYS A 6 1.66 26.28 14.90
CA LYS A 6 1.49 27.33 13.89
C LYS A 6 0.58 26.79 12.78
N GLY A 7 -0.34 27.63 12.28
CA GLY A 7 -1.22 27.34 11.17
C GLY A 7 -2.68 27.63 11.45
N ARG A 8 -3.50 27.47 10.43
CA ARG A 8 -4.96 27.72 10.45
C ARG A 8 -5.69 26.51 11.07
N GLN A 9 -6.76 26.74 11.78
CA GLN A 9 -7.67 25.71 12.28
C GLN A 9 -8.62 25.24 11.17
N VAL A 10 -8.08 24.47 10.24
CA VAL A 10 -8.86 23.82 9.18
C VAL A 10 -9.38 22.49 9.70
N THR A 11 -10.67 22.18 9.44
CA THR A 11 -11.27 20.87 9.77
C THR A 11 -12.01 20.33 8.56
N GLY A 12 -11.78 19.08 8.20
CA GLY A 12 -12.40 18.39 7.07
C GLY A 12 -11.58 17.24 6.56
N ILE A 13 -12.06 16.60 5.51
CA ILE A 13 -11.37 15.53 4.80
C ILE A 13 -11.13 15.99 3.37
N PHE A 14 -9.90 15.87 2.91
CA PHE A 14 -9.49 16.16 1.55
C PHE A 14 -9.08 14.84 0.86
N LEU A 15 -9.63 14.59 -0.32
CA LEU A 15 -9.27 13.43 -1.14
C LEU A 15 -8.17 13.86 -2.11
N LEU A 16 -6.96 13.41 -1.85
CA LEU A 16 -5.82 13.66 -2.72
C LEU A 16 -5.66 12.49 -3.70
N ASP A 17 -5.58 12.76 -4.99
CA ASP A 17 -5.01 11.84 -5.95
C ASP A 17 -3.49 11.94 -5.87
N LYS A 18 -2.86 10.96 -5.19
CA LYS A 18 -1.42 10.96 -4.98
C LYS A 18 -0.69 10.58 -6.27
N GLU A 19 0.16 11.44 -6.72
CA GLU A 19 1.02 11.18 -7.89
C GLU A 19 2.14 10.17 -7.59
N LYS A 20 2.64 9.53 -8.64
CA LYS A 20 3.83 8.67 -8.60
C LYS A 20 5.06 9.45 -8.16
N GLY A 21 5.97 8.79 -7.43
CA GLY A 21 7.24 9.35 -6.96
C GLY A 21 7.17 10.05 -5.60
N LEU A 22 5.96 10.31 -5.06
CA LEU A 22 5.78 10.91 -3.74
C LEU A 22 5.49 9.85 -2.68
N THR A 23 6.16 9.94 -1.53
CA THR A 23 5.71 9.21 -0.35
C THR A 23 4.41 9.81 0.18
N SER A 24 3.54 9.01 0.79
CA SER A 24 2.29 9.50 1.40
C SER A 24 2.52 10.65 2.40
N ASN A 25 3.62 10.59 3.18
CA ASN A 25 3.95 11.67 4.11
C ASN A 25 4.39 12.95 3.39
N LYS A 26 5.15 12.86 2.29
CA LYS A 26 5.55 14.04 1.51
C LYS A 26 4.33 14.71 0.88
N ALA A 27 3.43 13.92 0.30
CA ALA A 27 2.15 14.39 -0.23
C ALA A 27 1.30 15.07 0.87
N LEU A 28 1.18 14.44 2.04
CA LEU A 28 0.52 15.05 3.20
C LEU A 28 1.11 16.42 3.57
N GLN A 29 2.44 16.54 3.63
CA GLN A 29 3.09 17.81 4.02
C GLN A 29 2.84 18.91 2.98
N GLN A 30 2.85 18.58 1.68
CA GLN A 30 2.51 19.55 0.62
C GLN A 30 1.08 20.07 0.78
N ILE A 31 0.10 19.18 0.96
CA ILE A 31 -1.30 19.54 1.15
C ILE A 31 -1.50 20.31 2.47
N LYS A 32 -0.85 19.87 3.55
CA LYS A 32 -0.88 20.59 4.82
C LYS A 32 -0.35 22.01 4.69
N HIS A 33 0.72 22.22 3.93
CA HIS A 33 1.29 23.53 3.65
C HIS A 33 0.36 24.39 2.79
N LEU A 34 -0.20 23.80 1.73
CA LEU A 34 -1.15 24.50 0.83
C LEU A 34 -2.35 25.09 1.59
N PHE A 35 -2.88 24.34 2.57
CA PHE A 35 -3.99 24.77 3.42
C PHE A 35 -3.52 25.57 4.65
N GLU A 36 -2.22 25.75 4.84
CA GLU A 36 -1.62 26.34 6.06
C GLU A 36 -2.14 25.68 7.34
N ALA A 37 -2.50 24.39 7.27
CA ALA A 37 -3.23 23.72 8.33
C ALA A 37 -2.34 23.45 9.57
N GLU A 38 -2.85 23.72 10.77
CA GLU A 38 -2.20 23.43 12.04
C GLU A 38 -1.98 21.92 12.22
N LYS A 39 -2.97 21.11 11.84
CA LYS A 39 -2.98 19.66 12.04
C LYS A 39 -3.54 18.94 10.83
N ALA A 40 -2.82 17.93 10.36
CA ALA A 40 -3.27 17.02 9.32
C ALA A 40 -2.71 15.61 9.52
N GLY A 41 -3.36 14.60 8.93
CA GLY A 41 -2.92 13.22 8.92
C GLY A 41 -3.57 12.46 7.76
N HIS A 42 -2.86 11.48 7.17
CA HIS A 42 -3.40 10.61 6.13
C HIS A 42 -3.97 9.31 6.72
N THR A 43 -4.86 8.66 5.98
CA THR A 43 -5.60 7.47 6.42
C THR A 43 -5.17 6.19 5.68
N GLY A 44 -3.91 5.97 5.59
CA GLY A 44 -3.27 4.85 4.90
C GLY A 44 -1.97 5.30 4.26
N SER A 45 -1.18 4.37 3.77
CA SER A 45 0.06 4.67 3.05
C SER A 45 0.02 4.00 1.70
N LEU A 46 0.30 4.79 0.67
CA LEU A 46 0.62 4.33 -0.66
C LEU A 46 2.14 4.40 -0.83
N ASP A 47 2.71 3.41 -1.47
CA ASP A 47 4.13 3.39 -1.81
C ASP A 47 4.46 4.50 -2.82
N PRO A 48 5.73 4.92 -2.95
CA PRO A 48 6.09 5.99 -3.88
C PRO A 48 5.67 5.72 -5.32
N LEU A 49 5.77 4.46 -5.77
CA LEU A 49 5.39 4.07 -7.13
C LEU A 49 3.86 4.06 -7.34
N ALA A 50 3.08 3.87 -6.28
CA ALA A 50 1.63 3.81 -6.37
C ALA A 50 1.00 5.20 -6.51
N THR A 51 -0.09 5.27 -7.26
CA THR A 51 -0.95 6.45 -7.42
C THR A 51 -2.33 6.20 -6.83
N GLY A 52 -3.16 7.23 -6.73
CA GLY A 52 -4.56 7.13 -6.38
C GLY A 52 -4.94 7.79 -5.06
N VAL A 53 -6.13 7.49 -4.60
CA VAL A 53 -6.80 8.21 -3.52
C VAL A 53 -6.10 8.06 -2.18
N LEU A 54 -5.63 9.18 -1.65
CA LEU A 54 -5.07 9.31 -0.30
C LEU A 54 -5.89 10.30 0.51
N PRO A 55 -6.82 9.85 1.37
CA PRO A 55 -7.60 10.75 2.20
C PRO A 55 -6.73 11.42 3.26
N ILE A 56 -6.83 12.75 3.36
CA ILE A 56 -6.13 13.60 4.32
C ILE A 56 -7.15 14.23 5.24
N CYS A 57 -7.04 13.93 6.53
CA CYS A 57 -7.89 14.50 7.58
C CYS A 57 -7.20 15.73 8.18
N PHE A 58 -7.94 16.84 8.31
CA PHE A 58 -7.50 18.06 8.97
C PHE A 58 -8.18 18.28 10.32
N GLY A 59 -7.47 18.89 11.26
CA GLY A 59 -7.99 19.35 12.55
C GLY A 59 -8.78 18.28 13.29
N GLN A 60 -10.05 18.53 13.60
CA GLN A 60 -10.90 17.59 14.34
C GLN A 60 -11.20 16.31 13.55
N ALA A 61 -11.22 16.37 12.21
CA ALA A 61 -11.44 15.18 11.39
C ALA A 61 -10.36 14.10 11.58
N THR A 62 -9.16 14.45 12.08
CA THR A 62 -8.13 13.46 12.42
C THR A 62 -8.57 12.45 13.50
N LYS A 63 -9.59 12.77 14.31
CA LYS A 63 -10.15 11.84 15.29
C LYS A 63 -10.92 10.69 14.64
N PHE A 64 -11.40 10.90 13.42
CA PHE A 64 -12.16 9.92 12.64
C PHE A 64 -11.27 9.11 11.68
N SER A 65 -9.98 9.41 11.60
CA SER A 65 -9.05 8.74 10.69
C SER A 65 -9.03 7.22 10.85
N ARG A 66 -9.27 6.69 12.06
CA ARG A 66 -9.33 5.25 12.33
C ARG A 66 -10.39 4.53 11.47
N PHE A 67 -11.55 5.14 11.25
CA PHE A 67 -12.61 4.52 10.45
C PHE A 67 -12.18 4.34 8.99
N LEU A 68 -11.47 5.32 8.43
CA LEU A 68 -10.91 5.24 7.09
C LEU A 68 -9.68 4.30 7.02
N LEU A 69 -8.88 4.24 8.09
CA LEU A 69 -7.77 3.27 8.20
C LEU A 69 -8.30 1.82 8.21
N ASP A 70 -9.40 1.60 8.92
CA ASP A 70 -9.99 0.27 9.11
C ASP A 70 -10.89 -0.17 7.94
N ALA A 71 -11.29 0.75 7.06
CA ALA A 71 -12.08 0.45 5.88
C ALA A 71 -11.34 -0.50 4.92
N GLU A 72 -12.10 -1.26 4.15
CA GLU A 72 -11.59 -2.02 3.01
C GLU A 72 -10.94 -1.10 1.97
N LYS A 73 -10.09 -1.67 1.14
CA LYS A 73 -9.36 -0.96 0.10
C LYS A 73 -9.54 -1.64 -1.24
N THR A 74 -9.54 -0.83 -2.28
CA THR A 74 -9.60 -1.28 -3.68
C THR A 74 -8.36 -0.81 -4.42
N TYR A 75 -7.78 -1.73 -5.19
CA TYR A 75 -6.57 -1.49 -5.97
C TYR A 75 -6.73 -2.00 -7.39
N GLU A 76 -6.10 -1.32 -8.33
CA GLU A 76 -5.67 -1.89 -9.60
C GLU A 76 -4.16 -2.12 -9.52
N ALA A 77 -3.72 -3.34 -9.80
CA ALA A 77 -2.31 -3.71 -9.76
C ALA A 77 -1.91 -4.45 -11.03
N THR A 78 -0.73 -4.14 -11.56
CA THR A 78 -0.12 -4.91 -12.65
C THR A 78 0.97 -5.80 -12.07
N ILE A 79 0.84 -7.10 -12.28
CA ILE A 79 1.81 -8.12 -11.87
C ILE A 79 2.61 -8.54 -13.09
N VAL A 80 3.93 -8.50 -12.99
CA VAL A 80 4.85 -9.05 -14.00
C VAL A 80 5.17 -10.49 -13.63
N LEU A 81 4.55 -11.42 -14.35
CA LEU A 81 4.72 -12.85 -14.11
C LEU A 81 6.11 -13.32 -14.55
N GLY A 82 6.65 -14.34 -13.85
CA GLY A 82 7.97 -14.93 -14.14
C GLY A 82 9.15 -14.14 -13.60
N VAL A 83 8.94 -13.00 -12.95
CA VAL A 83 9.98 -12.17 -12.33
C VAL A 83 9.72 -12.02 -10.85
N THR A 84 10.77 -12.16 -10.05
CA THR A 84 10.71 -11.90 -8.60
C THR A 84 11.76 -10.85 -8.25
N THR A 85 11.38 -9.84 -7.49
CA THR A 85 12.26 -8.79 -7.00
C THR A 85 12.45 -8.86 -5.48
N GLU A 86 13.44 -8.18 -4.95
CA GLU A 86 13.74 -8.16 -3.50
C GLU A 86 12.57 -7.65 -2.65
N SER A 87 11.89 -6.62 -3.10
CA SER A 87 10.76 -5.99 -2.38
C SER A 87 9.40 -6.57 -2.76
N GLY A 88 9.30 -7.21 -3.94
CA GLY A 88 8.04 -7.60 -4.57
C GLY A 88 7.47 -6.53 -5.52
N ASP A 89 8.10 -5.36 -5.63
CA ASP A 89 7.73 -4.29 -6.56
C ASP A 89 8.74 -4.13 -7.71
N THR A 90 8.40 -3.27 -8.67
CA THR A 90 9.21 -3.05 -9.88
C THR A 90 10.41 -2.11 -9.68
N GLU A 91 10.54 -1.46 -8.51
CA GLU A 91 11.65 -0.53 -8.22
C GLU A 91 12.86 -1.25 -7.62
N ALA A 92 12.69 -2.49 -7.15
CA ALA A 92 13.76 -3.27 -6.57
C ALA A 92 14.48 -4.17 -7.58
N ARG A 93 15.68 -4.62 -7.17
CA ARG A 93 16.50 -5.52 -7.97
C ARG A 93 15.80 -6.85 -8.21
N VAL A 94 15.86 -7.33 -9.46
CA VAL A 94 15.42 -8.68 -9.82
C VAL A 94 16.33 -9.71 -9.16
N VAL A 95 15.73 -10.65 -8.42
CA VAL A 95 16.43 -11.74 -7.74
C VAL A 95 16.23 -13.09 -8.42
N GLN A 96 15.15 -13.23 -9.19
CA GLN A 96 14.85 -14.46 -9.92
C GLN A 96 14.02 -14.19 -11.17
N THR A 97 14.35 -14.92 -12.24
CA THR A 97 13.51 -14.99 -13.45
C THR A 97 13.22 -16.46 -13.75
N ARG A 98 11.96 -16.76 -14.08
CA ARG A 98 11.51 -18.10 -14.46
C ARG A 98 10.73 -18.05 -15.77
N PRO A 99 10.96 -18.96 -16.71
CA PRO A 99 10.16 -19.04 -17.90
C PRO A 99 8.71 -19.40 -17.56
N ILE A 100 7.76 -18.75 -18.21
CA ILE A 100 6.35 -19.05 -18.04
C ILE A 100 5.91 -19.94 -19.22
N LYS A 101 5.43 -21.14 -18.89
CA LYS A 101 4.90 -22.08 -19.87
C LYS A 101 3.36 -22.07 -19.81
N ASN A 102 2.71 -22.09 -20.97
CA ASN A 102 1.27 -22.22 -21.10
C ASN A 102 0.48 -21.17 -20.30
N LEU A 103 0.93 -19.91 -20.36
CA LEU A 103 0.21 -18.80 -19.76
C LEU A 103 -1.03 -18.49 -20.62
N ASN A 104 -2.19 -18.53 -19.99
CA ASN A 104 -3.46 -18.12 -20.58
C ASN A 104 -4.40 -17.58 -19.48
N ARG A 105 -5.49 -16.93 -19.90
CA ARG A 105 -6.46 -16.29 -19.01
C ARG A 105 -7.05 -17.29 -18.00
N ASP A 106 -7.51 -18.43 -18.47
CA ASP A 106 -8.19 -19.42 -17.60
C ASP A 106 -7.28 -19.93 -16.48
N ARG A 107 -6.01 -20.15 -16.80
CA ARG A 107 -5.00 -20.57 -15.81
C ARG A 107 -4.76 -19.48 -14.76
N VAL A 108 -4.64 -18.23 -15.17
CA VAL A 108 -4.48 -17.10 -14.23
C VAL A 108 -5.72 -17.00 -13.34
N GLU A 109 -6.92 -16.97 -13.90
CA GLU A 109 -8.17 -16.88 -13.16
C GLU A 109 -8.35 -18.07 -12.17
N SER A 110 -7.95 -19.27 -12.58
CA SER A 110 -8.01 -20.44 -11.69
C SER A 110 -7.08 -20.32 -10.48
N ILE A 111 -5.92 -19.66 -10.67
CA ILE A 111 -4.97 -19.38 -9.58
C ILE A 111 -5.51 -18.27 -8.68
N LEU A 112 -6.05 -17.19 -9.24
CA LEU A 112 -6.59 -16.07 -8.47
C LEU A 112 -7.71 -16.51 -7.52
N LYS A 113 -8.56 -17.46 -7.92
CA LYS A 113 -9.61 -18.03 -7.06
C LYS A 113 -9.08 -18.60 -5.73
N LYS A 114 -7.82 -19.05 -5.69
CA LYS A 114 -7.20 -19.61 -4.47
C LYS A 114 -6.83 -18.55 -3.43
N TYR A 115 -6.78 -17.27 -3.84
CA TYR A 115 -6.46 -16.14 -2.98
C TYR A 115 -7.70 -15.40 -2.46
N LEU A 116 -8.90 -15.81 -2.88
CA LEU A 116 -10.16 -15.22 -2.39
C LEU A 116 -10.47 -15.69 -0.97
N GLY A 117 -11.11 -14.81 -0.20
CA GLY A 117 -11.54 -15.06 1.17
C GLY A 117 -10.46 -14.80 2.21
N ARG A 118 -10.62 -15.43 3.37
CA ARG A 118 -9.71 -15.28 4.52
C ARG A 118 -8.46 -16.10 4.33
N THR A 119 -7.30 -15.45 4.51
CA THR A 119 -5.99 -16.08 4.39
C THR A 119 -4.99 -15.36 5.27
N GLN A 120 -3.79 -15.91 5.34
CA GLN A 120 -2.68 -15.29 6.07
C GLN A 120 -1.62 -14.78 5.12
N GLN A 121 -1.13 -13.57 5.38
CA GLN A 121 -0.04 -12.95 4.62
C GLN A 121 1.12 -12.61 5.56
N ILE A 122 2.33 -13.06 5.24
CA ILE A 122 3.54 -12.61 5.90
C ILE A 122 3.92 -11.24 5.30
N PRO A 123 3.96 -10.17 6.11
CA PRO A 123 4.29 -8.84 5.61
C PRO A 123 5.67 -8.78 4.97
N SER A 124 5.83 -7.98 3.92
CA SER A 124 7.14 -7.76 3.30
C SER A 124 8.14 -7.13 4.28
N MET A 125 9.44 -7.47 4.14
CA MET A 125 10.52 -6.75 4.83
C MET A 125 10.59 -5.26 4.45
N PHE A 126 10.07 -4.90 3.27
CA PHE A 126 10.01 -3.52 2.79
C PHE A 126 8.77 -2.75 3.28
N SER A 127 8.06 -3.31 4.27
CA SER A 127 6.88 -2.67 4.87
C SER A 127 7.22 -1.61 5.92
N ALA A 128 6.23 -0.77 6.25
CA ALA A 128 6.34 0.25 7.29
C ALA A 128 6.10 -0.27 8.72
N LEU A 129 5.91 -1.57 8.89
CA LEU A 129 5.75 -2.20 10.20
C LEU A 129 6.99 -2.02 11.05
N LYS A 130 6.80 -1.98 12.37
CA LYS A 130 7.90 -1.85 13.33
C LYS A 130 8.13 -3.18 14.06
N VAL A 131 9.40 -3.55 14.18
CA VAL A 131 9.87 -4.62 15.07
C VAL A 131 10.92 -3.99 15.97
N ASN A 132 10.79 -4.15 17.28
CA ASN A 132 11.67 -3.56 18.28
C ASN A 132 11.87 -2.02 18.11
N GLY A 133 10.81 -1.31 17.70
CA GLY A 133 10.83 0.15 17.51
C GLY A 133 11.39 0.62 16.17
N GLU A 134 12.06 -0.22 15.38
CA GLU A 134 12.60 0.11 14.06
C GLU A 134 11.68 -0.41 12.94
N ARG A 135 11.53 0.35 11.84
CA ARG A 135 10.69 -0.03 10.70
C ARG A 135 11.37 -1.11 9.86
N LEU A 136 10.63 -2.12 9.41
CA LEU A 136 11.14 -3.25 8.64
C LEU A 136 11.91 -2.80 7.38
N TYR A 137 11.39 -1.84 6.62
CA TYR A 137 12.10 -1.35 5.42
C TYR A 137 13.49 -0.75 5.72
N LYS A 138 13.70 -0.20 6.94
CA LYS A 138 15.01 0.31 7.35
C LYS A 138 15.98 -0.83 7.65
N LEU A 139 15.49 -1.89 8.27
CA LEU A 139 16.26 -3.11 8.53
C LEU A 139 16.60 -3.82 7.21
N ALA A 140 15.65 -3.92 6.28
CA ALA A 140 15.86 -4.50 4.96
C ALA A 140 16.98 -3.78 4.18
N ARG A 141 16.99 -2.45 4.20
CA ARG A 141 18.06 -1.64 3.57
C ARG A 141 19.44 -1.83 4.20
N LYS A 142 19.51 -2.28 5.45
CA LYS A 142 20.75 -2.66 6.14
C LYS A 142 21.12 -4.13 5.91
N GLY A 143 20.35 -4.86 5.08
CA GLY A 143 20.54 -6.29 4.84
C GLY A 143 20.11 -7.19 6.01
N ILE A 144 19.43 -6.62 7.03
CA ILE A 144 18.96 -7.35 8.21
C ILE A 144 17.61 -7.96 7.91
N LYS A 145 17.50 -9.28 8.01
CA LYS A 145 16.23 -10.01 7.93
C LYS A 145 15.71 -10.30 9.33
N VAL A 146 14.40 -10.15 9.54
CA VAL A 146 13.71 -10.43 10.80
C VAL A 146 12.54 -11.36 10.51
N ASP A 147 12.26 -12.27 11.41
CA ASP A 147 11.06 -13.08 11.36
C ASP A 147 9.82 -12.19 11.57
N ARG A 148 8.76 -12.49 10.85
CA ARG A 148 7.52 -11.75 10.84
C ARG A 148 6.37 -12.71 10.98
N ASP A 149 5.49 -12.43 11.93
CA ASP A 149 4.29 -13.22 12.12
C ASP A 149 3.31 -13.03 10.95
N PRO A 150 2.68 -14.11 10.47
CA PRO A 150 1.59 -14.02 9.54
C PRO A 150 0.46 -13.16 10.10
N ARG A 151 -0.24 -12.42 9.23
CA ARG A 151 -1.40 -11.61 9.59
C ARG A 151 -2.61 -12.05 8.81
N ASP A 152 -3.73 -12.12 9.48
CA ASP A 152 -4.99 -12.42 8.83
C ASP A 152 -5.39 -11.26 7.92
N ILE A 153 -5.71 -11.59 6.69
CA ILE A 153 -6.25 -10.69 5.67
C ILE A 153 -7.47 -11.34 5.03
N GLU A 154 -8.28 -10.52 4.38
CA GLU A 154 -9.42 -11.00 3.61
C GLU A 154 -9.43 -10.34 2.24
N VAL A 155 -9.50 -11.15 1.19
CA VAL A 155 -9.63 -10.70 -0.20
C VAL A 155 -11.08 -10.93 -0.60
N TYR A 156 -11.83 -9.83 -0.73
CA TYR A 156 -13.25 -9.88 -1.04
C TYR A 156 -13.52 -10.08 -2.53
N GLU A 157 -12.64 -9.50 -3.35
CA GLU A 157 -12.75 -9.55 -4.80
C GLU A 157 -11.37 -9.53 -5.44
N LEU A 158 -11.18 -10.37 -6.47
CA LEU A 158 -9.93 -10.50 -7.19
C LEU A 158 -10.21 -10.91 -8.63
N ASN A 159 -10.14 -9.97 -9.54
CA ASN A 159 -10.50 -10.16 -10.94
C ASN A 159 -9.32 -9.86 -11.86
N LEU A 160 -9.14 -10.69 -12.89
CA LEU A 160 -8.22 -10.41 -13.99
C LEU A 160 -8.87 -9.44 -14.97
N LEU A 161 -8.36 -8.21 -15.05
CA LEU A 161 -8.82 -7.19 -15.98
C LEU A 161 -8.26 -7.45 -17.39
N SER A 162 -6.94 -7.61 -17.47
CA SER A 162 -6.26 -7.92 -18.74
C SER A 162 -5.03 -8.80 -18.51
N LEU A 163 -4.64 -9.51 -19.56
CA LEU A 163 -3.40 -10.29 -19.64
C LEU A 163 -2.76 -9.97 -20.98
N ASP A 164 -1.58 -9.35 -20.92
CA ASP A 164 -0.79 -9.00 -22.10
C ASP A 164 0.65 -9.50 -21.93
N GLY A 165 1.05 -10.43 -22.78
CA GLY A 165 2.32 -11.13 -22.60
C GLY A 165 2.43 -11.75 -21.22
N ASN A 166 3.37 -11.26 -20.41
CA ASN A 166 3.58 -11.68 -19.01
C ASN A 166 3.04 -10.68 -17.98
N GLU A 167 2.30 -9.67 -18.40
CA GLU A 167 1.68 -8.69 -17.52
C GLU A 167 0.21 -9.00 -17.27
N ALA A 168 -0.14 -9.21 -16.01
CA ALA A 168 -1.52 -9.43 -15.57
C ALA A 168 -1.99 -8.19 -14.79
N LYS A 169 -3.00 -7.49 -15.31
CA LYS A 169 -3.66 -6.38 -14.61
C LYS A 169 -4.83 -6.92 -13.80
N LEU A 170 -4.84 -6.64 -12.51
CA LEU A 170 -5.81 -7.17 -11.55
C LEU A 170 -6.60 -6.04 -10.90
N PHE A 171 -7.88 -6.32 -10.63
CA PHE A 171 -8.72 -5.56 -9.69
C PHE A 171 -8.76 -6.33 -8.38
N ILE A 172 -8.50 -5.64 -7.26
CA ILE A 172 -8.38 -6.26 -5.94
C ILE A 172 -9.15 -5.43 -4.93
N ARG A 173 -10.11 -6.05 -4.21
CA ARG A 173 -10.78 -5.46 -3.06
C ARG A 173 -10.46 -6.31 -1.83
N CYS A 174 -9.90 -5.71 -0.79
CA CYS A 174 -9.36 -6.44 0.34
C CYS A 174 -9.49 -5.68 1.67
N SER A 175 -9.28 -6.40 2.76
CA SER A 175 -9.24 -5.85 4.11
C SER A 175 -8.07 -4.89 4.32
N LYS A 176 -8.16 -4.06 5.37
CA LYS A 176 -7.04 -3.25 5.83
C LYS A 176 -5.79 -4.10 6.07
N GLY A 177 -4.62 -3.50 5.83
CA GLY A 177 -3.33 -4.13 6.14
C GLY A 177 -2.87 -5.20 5.15
N THR A 178 -3.64 -5.44 4.08
CA THR A 178 -3.21 -6.27 2.97
C THR A 178 -2.11 -5.55 2.18
N TYR A 179 -1.04 -6.25 1.85
CA TYR A 179 0.05 -5.79 0.98
C TYR A 179 -0.22 -6.28 -0.44
N ILE A 180 -0.31 -5.35 -1.34
CA ILE A 180 -0.53 -5.59 -2.76
C ILE A 180 0.81 -5.57 -3.49
#